data_8f5cbae65932aa3bf5fc69ca0eb53cb7
#
_entry.id   8f5cbae65932aa3bf5fc69ca0eb53cb7
#
_cell.length_a   1.000
_cell.length_b   1.000
_cell.length_c   1.000
_cell.angle_alpha   90.00
_cell.angle_beta   90.00
_cell.angle_gamma   90.00
#
_symmetry.space_group_name_H-M   'P 1'
#
loop_
_entity.id
_entity.type
_entity.pdbx_description
1 polymer ?
#
loop_
_entity_poly.entity_id
_entity_poly.type
_entity_poly.pdbx_seq_one_letter_code
_entity_poly.pdbx_strand_id
1 'polypeptide(L)'
;MDRVNVTIDVQANDIGAKRANLRSSLLVGNLIATIRDKFNLDGEFQIRLEDSRQPLTPEAELEAAGITEGSVLVCSRVVEASGTLDAIQRGARESLSKKYKRVYLQYERSLSEYDMVWQPAVVGRKDQRDPSKNRLLAVDVEDLEESYTVSRHHACITEKEGSFFIESVNERNPTLLGGTRLKFGMKYPLPAGSKIRVGRISLTFYVVS
;
A
#
# COMPACT_ATOMS: atom_id res chain seq x y z
N MET A 1 -11.48 29.69 -24.84
CA MET A 1 -10.70 28.75 -23.96
C MET A 1 -11.74 28.00 -23.17
N ASP A 2 -11.95 26.77 -23.52
CA ASP A 2 -12.98 25.97 -22.88
C ASP A 2 -12.54 25.49 -21.51
N ARG A 3 -13.44 25.62 -20.56
CA ARG A 3 -13.25 25.14 -19.19
C ARG A 3 -14.29 24.09 -18.86
N VAL A 4 -13.90 23.14 -18.04
CA VAL A 4 -14.76 22.07 -17.56
C VAL A 4 -14.82 22.07 -16.04
N ASN A 5 -16.02 21.89 -15.51
CA ASN A 5 -16.20 21.68 -14.07
C ASN A 5 -16.11 20.20 -13.77
N VAL A 6 -15.22 19.85 -12.86
CA VAL A 6 -14.95 18.45 -12.45
C VAL A 6 -15.01 18.32 -10.95
N THR A 7 -15.25 17.11 -10.49
CA THR A 7 -15.05 16.76 -9.09
C THR A 7 -13.78 15.93 -8.99
N ILE A 8 -12.87 16.27 -8.09
CA ILE A 8 -11.62 15.55 -7.85
C ILE A 8 -11.71 14.94 -6.46
N ASP A 9 -11.80 13.61 -6.39
CA ASP A 9 -11.72 12.85 -5.15
C ASP A 9 -10.25 12.52 -4.86
N VAL A 10 -9.68 13.19 -3.87
CA VAL A 10 -8.29 12.99 -3.45
C VAL A 10 -8.24 11.95 -2.36
N GLN A 11 -7.83 10.72 -2.72
CA GLN A 11 -7.74 9.56 -1.81
C GLN A 11 -6.44 9.57 -1.00
N ALA A 12 -6.15 10.70 -0.36
CA ALA A 12 -4.98 10.86 0.52
C ALA A 12 -5.34 11.84 1.65
N ASN A 13 -4.82 11.60 2.86
CA ASN A 13 -4.91 12.49 4.02
C ASN A 13 -6.34 12.98 4.34
N ASP A 14 -7.36 12.14 4.10
CA ASP A 14 -8.79 12.44 4.32
C ASP A 14 -9.29 13.73 3.63
N ILE A 15 -8.66 14.13 2.51
CA ILE A 15 -9.00 15.36 1.77
C ILE A 15 -10.38 15.24 1.12
N GLY A 16 -10.72 14.07 0.56
CA GLY A 16 -12.00 13.80 -0.08
C GLY A 16 -12.24 14.59 -1.36
N ALA A 17 -13.51 14.68 -1.76
CA ALA A 17 -13.93 15.27 -3.01
C ALA A 17 -13.90 16.80 -2.99
N LYS A 18 -13.32 17.41 -4.03
CA LYS A 18 -13.23 18.87 -4.25
C LYS A 18 -13.71 19.20 -5.66
N ARG A 19 -14.49 20.26 -5.78
CA ARG A 19 -14.87 20.79 -7.10
C ARG A 19 -13.77 21.70 -7.65
N ALA A 20 -13.50 21.59 -8.95
CA ALA A 20 -12.52 22.40 -9.65
C ALA A 20 -13.04 22.80 -11.03
N ASN A 21 -12.73 24.03 -11.45
CA ASN A 21 -12.97 24.53 -12.79
C ASN A 21 -11.61 24.58 -13.52
N LEU A 22 -11.40 23.70 -14.48
CA LEU A 22 -10.11 23.45 -15.15
C LEU A 22 -10.18 23.86 -16.62
N ARG A 23 -9.04 24.23 -17.19
CA ARG A 23 -8.91 24.41 -18.65
C ARG A 23 -8.89 23.04 -19.31
N SER A 24 -9.62 22.84 -20.39
CA SER A 24 -9.64 21.58 -21.16
C SER A 24 -8.26 21.20 -21.71
N SER A 25 -7.42 22.18 -22.02
CA SER A 25 -6.04 22.01 -22.49
C SER A 25 -5.01 21.81 -21.38
N LEU A 26 -5.42 21.71 -20.12
CA LEU A 26 -4.48 21.42 -19.02
C LEU A 26 -3.99 19.99 -19.14
N LEU A 27 -2.68 19.77 -18.99
CA LEU A 27 -2.10 18.42 -18.92
C LEU A 27 -2.46 17.73 -17.61
N VAL A 28 -2.76 16.44 -17.67
CA VAL A 28 -3.03 15.60 -16.49
C VAL A 28 -1.88 15.67 -15.48
N GLY A 29 -0.62 15.64 -15.94
CA GLY A 29 0.56 15.76 -15.10
C GLY A 29 0.62 17.09 -14.34
N ASN A 30 0.25 18.21 -14.97
CA ASN A 30 0.19 19.52 -14.32
C ASN A 30 -0.93 19.59 -13.27
N LEU A 31 -2.05 18.92 -13.53
CA LEU A 31 -3.12 18.79 -12.53
C LEU A 31 -2.64 18.00 -11.31
N ILE A 32 -1.93 16.88 -11.53
CA ILE A 32 -1.33 16.08 -10.44
C ILE A 32 -0.37 16.92 -9.61
N ALA A 33 0.54 17.65 -10.26
CA ALA A 33 1.49 18.54 -9.58
C ALA A 33 0.76 19.61 -8.75
N THR A 34 -0.26 20.25 -9.31
CA THR A 34 -1.06 21.25 -8.61
C THR A 34 -1.78 20.67 -7.38
N ILE A 35 -2.31 19.46 -7.46
CA ILE A 35 -2.96 18.78 -6.34
C ILE A 35 -1.92 18.46 -5.25
N ARG A 36 -0.75 17.93 -5.63
CA ARG A 36 0.33 17.62 -4.69
C ARG A 36 0.77 18.87 -3.92
N ASP A 37 1.06 19.94 -4.63
CA ASP A 37 1.53 21.20 -4.05
C ASP A 37 0.46 21.83 -3.13
N LYS A 38 -0.79 21.88 -3.61
CA LYS A 38 -1.89 22.49 -2.86
C LYS A 38 -2.19 21.77 -1.55
N PHE A 39 -2.04 20.47 -1.50
CA PHE A 39 -2.37 19.64 -0.32
C PHE A 39 -1.13 19.10 0.38
N ASN A 40 0.07 19.56 0.00
CA ASN A 40 1.36 19.13 0.56
C ASN A 40 1.48 17.61 0.62
N LEU A 41 1.27 16.96 -0.53
CA LEU A 41 1.27 15.49 -0.65
C LEU A 41 2.64 14.99 -1.09
N ASP A 42 3.23 14.07 -0.31
CA ASP A 42 4.47 13.40 -0.65
C ASP A 42 4.24 12.15 -1.52
N GLY A 43 5.17 11.89 -2.44
CA GLY A 43 5.16 10.72 -3.31
C GLY A 43 4.55 10.99 -4.68
N GLU A 44 4.40 9.94 -5.47
CA GLU A 44 3.82 10.00 -6.81
C GLU A 44 2.31 9.77 -6.76
N PHE A 45 1.60 10.51 -7.59
CA PHE A 45 0.14 10.43 -7.70
C PHE A 45 -0.28 10.19 -9.14
N GLN A 46 -1.42 9.54 -9.30
CA GLN A 46 -2.08 9.30 -10.58
C GLN A 46 -3.53 9.77 -10.50
N ILE A 47 -4.08 10.11 -11.66
CA ILE A 47 -5.50 10.44 -11.83
C ILE A 47 -6.14 9.41 -12.75
N ARG A 48 -7.34 8.98 -12.44
CA ARG A 48 -8.21 8.18 -13.30
C ARG A 48 -9.62 8.74 -13.28
N LEU A 49 -10.41 8.43 -14.28
CA LEU A 49 -11.86 8.62 -14.20
C LEU A 49 -12.47 7.63 -13.19
N GLU A 50 -13.52 8.04 -12.49
CA GLU A 50 -14.19 7.18 -11.51
C GLU A 50 -14.62 5.83 -12.10
N ASP A 51 -15.16 5.86 -13.32
CA ASP A 51 -15.64 4.67 -14.04
C ASP A 51 -14.52 3.86 -14.72
N SER A 52 -13.27 4.35 -14.69
CA SER A 52 -12.12 3.70 -15.31
C SER A 52 -11.20 3.09 -14.27
N ARG A 53 -10.66 1.90 -14.57
CA ARG A 53 -9.59 1.28 -13.77
C ARG A 53 -8.19 1.73 -14.19
N GLN A 54 -8.07 2.33 -15.38
CA GLN A 54 -6.79 2.74 -15.94
C GLN A 54 -6.49 4.20 -15.56
N PRO A 55 -5.25 4.50 -15.16
CA PRO A 55 -4.82 5.87 -14.93
C PRO A 55 -4.76 6.63 -16.27
N LEU A 56 -4.96 7.94 -16.19
CA LEU A 56 -4.80 8.85 -17.31
C LEU A 56 -3.30 9.09 -17.55
N THR A 57 -2.94 9.25 -18.82
CA THR A 57 -1.57 9.54 -19.24
C THR A 57 -1.19 10.97 -18.82
N PRO A 58 -0.08 11.19 -18.09
CA PRO A 58 0.31 12.51 -17.59
C PRO A 58 0.50 13.56 -18.68
N GLU A 59 0.92 13.14 -19.87
CA GLU A 59 1.19 13.99 -21.03
C GLU A 59 -0.06 14.35 -21.84
N ALA A 60 -1.20 13.74 -21.50
CA ALA A 60 -2.46 14.01 -22.19
C ALA A 60 -3.12 15.29 -21.67
N GLU A 61 -3.75 16.05 -22.56
CA GLU A 61 -4.67 17.13 -22.19
C GLU A 61 -5.96 16.54 -21.60
N LEU A 62 -6.64 17.26 -20.71
CA LEU A 62 -7.87 16.77 -20.06
C LEU A 62 -8.94 16.41 -21.08
N GLU A 63 -9.09 17.19 -22.14
CA GLU A 63 -10.05 16.93 -23.22
C GLU A 63 -9.68 15.64 -23.99
N ALA A 64 -8.42 15.47 -24.35
CA ALA A 64 -7.93 14.26 -25.03
C ALA A 64 -8.00 13.02 -24.13
N ALA A 65 -7.95 13.21 -22.82
CA ALA A 65 -8.12 12.15 -21.82
C ALA A 65 -9.61 11.79 -21.56
N GLY A 66 -10.55 12.42 -22.28
CA GLY A 66 -11.99 12.16 -22.16
C GLY A 66 -12.65 12.83 -20.95
N ILE A 67 -12.03 13.85 -20.38
CA ILE A 67 -12.60 14.59 -19.26
C ILE A 67 -13.54 15.66 -19.79
N THR A 68 -14.79 15.59 -19.36
CA THR A 68 -15.88 16.47 -19.77
C THR A 68 -16.52 17.14 -18.56
N GLU A 69 -17.49 18.01 -18.83
CA GLU A 69 -18.28 18.66 -17.78
C GLU A 69 -18.93 17.65 -16.86
N GLY A 70 -18.73 17.80 -15.56
CA GLY A 70 -19.25 16.91 -14.53
C GLY A 70 -18.44 15.66 -14.28
N SER A 71 -17.33 15.42 -14.98
CA SER A 71 -16.47 14.24 -14.75
C SER A 71 -16.00 14.16 -13.30
N VAL A 72 -15.96 12.94 -12.76
CA VAL A 72 -15.39 12.64 -11.46
C VAL A 72 -14.01 12.01 -11.66
N LEU A 73 -12.99 12.68 -11.15
CA LEU A 73 -11.60 12.27 -11.19
C LEU A 73 -11.19 11.71 -9.83
N VAL A 74 -10.56 10.56 -9.82
CA VAL A 74 -9.99 9.97 -8.61
C VAL A 74 -8.48 10.16 -8.64
N CYS A 75 -7.98 10.98 -7.72
CA CYS A 75 -6.55 11.20 -7.50
C CYS A 75 -6.08 10.28 -6.37
N SER A 76 -5.22 9.33 -6.70
CA SER A 76 -4.67 8.36 -5.74
C SER A 76 -3.16 8.30 -5.85
N ARG A 77 -2.49 7.90 -4.76
CA ARG A 77 -1.04 7.68 -4.80
C ARG A 77 -0.72 6.57 -5.82
N VAL A 78 0.30 6.79 -6.66
CA VAL A 78 0.85 5.71 -7.48
C VAL A 78 1.46 4.70 -6.53
N VAL A 79 0.90 3.50 -6.58
CA VAL A 79 1.48 2.36 -5.88
C VAL A 79 1.90 1.41 -6.99
N GLU A 80 3.19 1.31 -7.21
CA GLU A 80 3.73 0.37 -8.18
C GLU A 80 3.12 -1.01 -7.90
N ALA A 81 2.56 -1.65 -8.92
CA ALA A 81 2.22 -3.06 -8.84
C ALA A 81 3.51 -3.79 -8.44
N SER A 82 3.54 -4.25 -7.21
CA SER A 82 4.80 -4.74 -6.66
C SER A 82 5.09 -6.11 -7.23
N GLY A 83 6.32 -6.32 -7.67
CA GLY A 83 6.84 -7.66 -7.95
C GLY A 83 6.97 -8.54 -6.69
N THR A 84 6.33 -8.15 -5.58
CA THR A 84 6.37 -8.86 -4.30
C THR A 84 5.75 -10.24 -4.42
N LEU A 85 4.63 -10.39 -5.14
CA LEU A 85 4.02 -11.70 -5.36
C LEU A 85 4.96 -12.62 -6.14
N ASP A 86 5.63 -12.11 -7.17
CA ASP A 86 6.63 -12.87 -7.94
C ASP A 86 7.87 -13.20 -7.07
N ALA A 87 8.29 -12.26 -6.22
CA ALA A 87 9.37 -12.48 -5.27
C ALA A 87 9.01 -13.54 -4.22
N ILE A 88 7.76 -13.53 -3.74
CA ILE A 88 7.23 -14.56 -2.83
C ILE A 88 7.21 -15.92 -3.53
N GLN A 89 6.78 -15.99 -4.78
CA GLN A 89 6.76 -17.25 -5.55
C GLN A 89 8.16 -17.81 -5.79
N ARG A 90 9.14 -16.95 -6.07
CA ARG A 90 10.56 -17.36 -6.22
C ARG A 90 11.21 -17.77 -4.91
N GLY A 91 10.67 -17.34 -3.77
CA GLY A 91 11.18 -17.69 -2.44
C GLY A 91 12.58 -17.14 -2.13
N ALA A 92 13.02 -16.12 -2.86
CA ALA A 92 14.33 -15.50 -2.65
C ALA A 92 14.28 -14.57 -1.41
N ARG A 93 15.29 -14.69 -0.53
CA ARG A 93 15.48 -13.84 0.64
C ARG A 93 16.62 -12.86 0.37
N GLU A 94 16.40 -11.64 0.77
CA GLU A 94 17.42 -10.60 0.84
C GLU A 94 17.55 -10.14 2.30
N SER A 95 18.76 -9.86 2.75
CA SER A 95 18.95 -9.29 4.09
C SER A 95 18.39 -7.88 4.14
N LEU A 96 17.82 -7.50 5.28
CA LEU A 96 17.49 -6.10 5.54
C LEU A 96 18.77 -5.26 5.59
N SER A 97 18.66 -3.97 5.34
CA SER A 97 19.79 -3.06 5.41
C SER A 97 20.37 -3.04 6.82
N LYS A 98 21.70 -2.92 6.92
CA LYS A 98 22.40 -2.83 8.21
C LYS A 98 22.19 -1.50 8.94
N LYS A 99 21.31 -0.64 8.43
CA LYS A 99 20.99 0.67 9.01
C LYS A 99 20.32 0.55 10.37
N TYR A 100 19.60 -0.55 10.62
CA TYR A 100 18.83 -0.78 11.83
C TYR A 100 19.41 -1.92 12.65
N LYS A 101 19.41 -1.76 13.97
CA LYS A 101 19.84 -2.83 14.91
C LYS A 101 18.81 -3.95 14.98
N ARG A 102 17.54 -3.58 14.93
CA ARG A 102 16.45 -4.54 15.03
C ARG A 102 15.20 -4.03 14.33
N VAL A 103 14.49 -4.91 13.62
CA VAL A 103 13.19 -4.67 13.02
C VAL A 103 12.27 -5.80 13.42
N TYR A 104 11.09 -5.50 13.98
CA TYR A 104 10.19 -6.53 14.46
C TYR A 104 8.72 -6.10 14.45
N LEU A 105 7.83 -7.09 14.50
CA LEU A 105 6.43 -6.91 14.82
C LEU A 105 6.15 -7.40 16.23
N GLN A 106 5.35 -6.67 16.99
CA GLN A 106 4.91 -7.05 18.32
C GLN A 106 3.40 -7.35 18.30
N TYR A 107 3.01 -8.50 18.83
CA TYR A 107 1.60 -8.85 19.02
C TYR A 107 1.03 -8.11 20.24
N GLU A 108 -0.05 -7.36 20.04
CA GLU A 108 -0.58 -6.44 21.06
C GLU A 108 -1.09 -7.13 22.34
N ARG A 109 -1.61 -8.37 22.24
CA ARG A 109 -2.19 -9.06 23.44
C ARG A 109 -1.14 -9.65 24.37
N SER A 110 -0.14 -10.35 23.84
CA SER A 110 0.88 -11.05 24.64
C SER A 110 2.21 -10.34 24.69
N LEU A 111 2.39 -9.27 23.92
CA LEU A 111 3.65 -8.56 23.71
C LEU A 111 4.75 -9.44 23.10
N SER A 112 4.38 -10.58 22.51
CA SER A 112 5.32 -11.45 21.80
C SER A 112 5.89 -10.71 20.59
N GLU A 113 7.20 -10.83 20.38
CA GLU A 113 7.94 -10.13 19.34
C GLU A 113 8.39 -11.11 18.25
N TYR A 114 8.29 -10.68 17.00
CA TYR A 114 8.68 -11.44 15.82
C TYR A 114 9.72 -10.64 15.04
N ASP A 115 10.97 -11.09 15.10
CA ASP A 115 12.07 -10.43 14.41
C ASP A 115 11.98 -10.62 12.90
N MET A 116 12.20 -9.55 12.16
CA MET A 116 12.34 -9.57 10.72
C MET A 116 13.81 -9.35 10.35
N VAL A 117 14.44 -10.38 9.80
CA VAL A 117 15.87 -10.37 9.44
C VAL A 117 16.12 -10.48 7.95
N TRP A 118 15.07 -10.66 7.16
CA TRP A 118 15.10 -10.69 5.70
C TRP A 118 13.88 -10.03 5.08
N GLN A 119 13.96 -9.77 3.79
CA GLN A 119 12.86 -9.36 2.94
C GLN A 119 12.77 -10.25 1.68
N PRO A 120 11.61 -10.40 1.04
CA PRO A 120 10.28 -10.02 1.54
C PRO A 120 9.97 -10.76 2.85
N ALA A 121 9.47 -10.06 3.86
CA ALA A 121 9.09 -10.65 5.14
C ALA A 121 7.57 -10.93 5.15
N VAL A 122 7.20 -12.19 4.99
CA VAL A 122 5.79 -12.60 4.99
C VAL A 122 5.25 -12.69 6.41
N VAL A 123 4.06 -12.12 6.60
CA VAL A 123 3.24 -12.24 7.80
C VAL A 123 2.08 -13.18 7.49
N GLY A 124 1.90 -14.23 8.28
CA GLY A 124 0.84 -15.20 8.03
C GLY A 124 0.92 -16.42 8.92
N ARG A 125 0.15 -17.45 8.57
CA ARG A 125 0.18 -18.75 9.23
C ARG A 125 1.15 -19.69 8.52
N LYS A 126 1.76 -20.56 9.27
CA LYS A 126 2.57 -21.65 8.73
C LYS A 126 1.76 -22.57 7.81
N ASP A 127 2.30 -22.89 6.65
CA ASP A 127 1.74 -23.96 5.81
C ASP A 127 2.28 -25.31 6.29
N GLN A 128 1.42 -26.06 6.99
CA GLN A 128 1.77 -27.40 7.51
C GLN A 128 1.77 -28.46 6.41
N ARG A 129 1.04 -28.23 5.30
CA ARG A 129 0.93 -29.18 4.19
C ARG A 129 2.11 -29.08 3.24
N ASP A 130 2.65 -27.88 3.07
CA ASP A 130 3.78 -27.61 2.20
C ASP A 130 4.79 -26.68 2.90
N PRO A 131 5.72 -27.26 3.70
CA PRO A 131 6.72 -26.49 4.43
C PRO A 131 7.64 -25.62 3.54
N SER A 132 7.78 -25.95 2.25
CA SER A 132 8.58 -25.15 1.33
C SER A 132 8.05 -23.73 1.13
N LYS A 133 6.74 -23.53 1.32
CA LYS A 133 6.07 -22.24 1.25
C LYS A 133 6.34 -21.32 2.45
N ASN A 134 6.90 -21.89 3.54
CA ASN A 134 7.21 -21.11 4.74
C ASN A 134 8.55 -20.36 4.64
N ARG A 135 9.25 -20.49 3.53
CA ARG A 135 10.60 -19.92 3.36
C ARG A 135 10.70 -18.43 3.68
N LEU A 136 9.68 -17.67 3.32
CA LEU A 136 9.62 -16.22 3.53
C LEU A 136 8.80 -15.81 4.76
N LEU A 137 8.20 -16.77 5.45
CA LEU A 137 7.41 -16.51 6.67
C LEU A 137 8.36 -16.01 7.76
N ALA A 138 8.28 -14.71 8.03
CA ALA A 138 9.05 -14.04 9.07
C ALA A 138 8.24 -13.90 10.36
N VAL A 139 6.94 -13.74 10.22
CA VAL A 139 6.00 -13.58 11.34
C VAL A 139 4.96 -14.69 11.26
N ASP A 140 5.23 -15.76 11.99
CA ASP A 140 4.32 -16.91 12.10
C ASP A 140 3.32 -16.66 13.22
N VAL A 141 2.04 -16.58 12.86
CA VAL A 141 0.96 -16.36 13.81
C VAL A 141 0.11 -17.61 14.04
N GLU A 142 0.58 -18.80 13.63
CA GLU A 142 -0.17 -20.05 13.70
C GLU A 142 -0.65 -20.37 15.12
N ASP A 143 0.20 -20.15 16.11
CA ASP A 143 -0.09 -20.48 17.52
C ASP A 143 -0.86 -19.38 18.26
N LEU A 144 -1.19 -18.27 17.59
CA LEU A 144 -1.94 -17.21 18.23
C LEU A 144 -3.45 -17.48 18.20
N GLU A 145 -4.12 -17.01 19.24
CA GLU A 145 -5.57 -17.00 19.29
C GLU A 145 -6.13 -16.27 18.05
N GLU A 146 -7.18 -16.80 17.43
CA GLU A 146 -7.79 -16.27 16.20
C GLU A 146 -6.92 -16.37 14.92
N SER A 147 -5.81 -17.12 14.94
CA SER A 147 -4.96 -17.36 13.77
C SER A 147 -5.73 -17.92 12.56
N TYR A 148 -6.83 -18.66 12.80
CA TYR A 148 -7.71 -19.17 11.76
C TYR A 148 -8.30 -18.08 10.84
N THR A 149 -8.30 -16.81 11.27
CA THR A 149 -8.71 -15.65 10.46
C THR A 149 -7.60 -15.13 9.56
N VAL A 150 -6.37 -15.63 9.71
CA VAL A 150 -5.19 -15.19 8.97
C VAL A 150 -4.85 -16.18 7.86
N SER A 151 -4.52 -15.69 6.68
CA SER A 151 -4.03 -16.51 5.56
C SER A 151 -2.58 -16.91 5.77
N ARG A 152 -2.12 -17.98 5.08
CA ARG A 152 -0.71 -18.43 5.11
C ARG A 152 0.26 -17.35 4.62
N HIS A 153 -0.07 -16.73 3.50
CA HIS A 153 0.56 -15.49 3.04
C HIS A 153 -0.52 -14.40 3.13
N HIS A 154 -0.50 -13.60 4.20
CA HIS A 154 -1.55 -12.61 4.44
C HIS A 154 -1.11 -11.19 4.07
N ALA A 155 0.06 -10.80 4.54
CA ALA A 155 0.71 -9.54 4.23
C ALA A 155 2.20 -9.77 4.00
N CYS A 156 2.86 -8.82 3.35
CA CYS A 156 4.29 -8.84 3.12
C CYS A 156 4.89 -7.47 3.44
N ILE A 157 6.05 -7.48 4.10
CA ILE A 157 6.80 -6.26 4.41
C ILE A 157 8.11 -6.31 3.61
N THR A 158 8.44 -5.19 2.97
CA THR A 158 9.67 -4.99 2.20
C THR A 158 10.37 -3.72 2.64
N GLU A 159 11.68 -3.67 2.44
CA GLU A 159 12.49 -2.48 2.64
C GLU A 159 13.01 -1.97 1.29
N LYS A 160 13.03 -0.66 1.11
CA LYS A 160 13.69 0.01 -0.01
C LYS A 160 14.39 1.27 0.53
N GLU A 161 15.71 1.33 0.38
CA GLU A 161 16.52 2.50 0.77
C GLU A 161 16.31 2.96 2.23
N GLY A 162 16.11 2.00 3.14
CA GLY A 162 15.87 2.27 4.55
C GLY A 162 14.43 2.72 4.87
N SER A 163 13.50 2.60 3.95
CA SER A 163 12.07 2.81 4.19
C SER A 163 11.33 1.48 4.09
N PHE A 164 10.39 1.26 5.00
CA PHE A 164 9.59 0.04 5.02
C PHE A 164 8.24 0.24 4.36
N PHE A 165 7.77 -0.82 3.72
CA PHE A 165 6.47 -0.85 3.04
C PHE A 165 5.75 -2.14 3.38
N ILE A 166 4.42 -2.06 3.49
CA ILE A 166 3.54 -3.20 3.69
C ILE A 166 2.60 -3.37 2.50
N GLU A 167 2.30 -4.61 2.16
CA GLU A 167 1.42 -4.99 1.08
C GLU A 167 0.47 -6.11 1.53
N SER A 168 -0.81 -6.00 1.17
CA SER A 168 -1.74 -7.11 1.30
C SER A 168 -1.52 -8.09 0.14
N VAL A 169 -1.08 -9.31 0.45
CA VAL A 169 -0.82 -10.36 -0.55
C VAL A 169 -1.93 -11.42 -0.58
N ASN A 170 -3.03 -11.16 0.09
CA ASN A 170 -4.23 -11.98 0.07
C ASN A 170 -5.46 -11.12 -0.23
N GLU A 171 -6.22 -11.51 -1.25
CA GLU A 171 -7.38 -10.75 -1.71
C GLU A 171 -8.62 -11.00 -0.82
N ARG A 172 -8.77 -12.21 -0.29
CA ARG A 172 -9.96 -12.63 0.46
C ARG A 172 -9.98 -12.07 1.88
N ASN A 173 -8.82 -12.08 2.55
CA ASN A 173 -8.69 -11.64 3.93
C ASN A 173 -7.93 -10.31 3.96
N PRO A 174 -8.58 -9.21 4.39
CA PRO A 174 -7.96 -7.89 4.31
C PRO A 174 -6.85 -7.71 5.35
N THR A 175 -5.79 -7.03 4.91
CA THR A 175 -4.83 -6.37 5.79
C THR A 175 -5.28 -4.94 6.05
N LEU A 176 -5.22 -4.48 7.30
CA LEU A 176 -5.48 -3.08 7.63
C LEU A 176 -4.21 -2.44 8.19
N LEU A 177 -3.99 -1.18 7.82
CA LEU A 177 -2.93 -0.32 8.35
C LEU A 177 -3.57 0.92 8.97
N GLY A 178 -3.36 1.13 10.28
CA GLY A 178 -4.01 2.23 11.00
C GLY A 178 -5.55 2.23 10.90
N GLY A 179 -6.17 1.04 10.78
CA GLY A 179 -7.61 0.89 10.59
C GLY A 179 -8.09 0.94 9.13
N THR A 180 -7.25 1.40 8.19
CA THR A 180 -7.60 1.49 6.77
C THR A 180 -7.28 0.19 6.05
N ARG A 181 -8.23 -0.33 5.26
CA ARG A 181 -8.04 -1.55 4.45
C ARG A 181 -7.06 -1.29 3.31
N LEU A 182 -6.02 -2.11 3.23
CA LEU A 182 -5.07 -2.07 2.11
C LEU A 182 -5.67 -2.72 0.86
N LYS A 183 -5.39 -2.16 -0.30
CA LYS A 183 -5.72 -2.80 -1.58
C LYS A 183 -4.72 -3.94 -1.84
N PHE A 184 -5.23 -5.04 -2.37
CA PHE A 184 -4.43 -6.20 -2.76
C PHE A 184 -3.36 -5.81 -3.79
N GLY A 185 -2.13 -6.30 -3.59
CA GLY A 185 -1.02 -6.09 -4.51
C GLY A 185 -0.42 -4.67 -4.50
N MET A 186 -0.80 -3.85 -3.51
CA MET A 186 -0.38 -2.45 -3.43
C MET A 186 0.53 -2.23 -2.21
N LYS A 187 1.66 -1.57 -2.41
CA LYS A 187 2.59 -1.18 -1.33
C LYS A 187 2.16 0.10 -0.66
N TYR A 188 2.21 0.10 0.65
CA TYR A 188 1.93 1.28 1.48
C TYR A 188 3.10 1.55 2.41
N PRO A 189 3.51 2.82 2.61
CA PRO A 189 4.53 3.16 3.58
C PRO A 189 4.20 2.62 4.97
N LEU A 190 5.22 2.07 5.63
CA LEU A 190 5.10 1.46 6.96
C LEU A 190 6.08 2.15 7.94
N PRO A 191 5.71 3.31 8.50
CA PRO A 191 6.53 3.96 9.51
C PRO A 191 6.54 3.18 10.83
N ALA A 192 7.61 3.33 11.62
CA ALA A 192 7.70 2.74 12.95
C ALA A 192 6.52 3.21 13.83
N GLY A 193 5.99 2.31 14.68
CA GLY A 193 4.80 2.53 15.49
C GLY A 193 3.48 2.25 14.76
N SER A 194 3.50 1.90 13.48
CA SER A 194 2.29 1.59 12.72
C SER A 194 1.57 0.36 13.27
N LYS A 195 0.26 0.48 13.41
CA LYS A 195 -0.63 -0.63 13.77
C LYS A 195 -1.10 -1.36 12.53
N ILE A 196 -0.85 -2.66 12.50
CA ILE A 196 -1.22 -3.58 11.41
C ILE A 196 -2.25 -4.56 11.97
N ARG A 197 -3.31 -4.82 11.20
CA ARG A 197 -4.25 -5.89 11.52
C ARG A 197 -4.34 -6.89 10.37
N VAL A 198 -4.02 -8.14 10.66
CA VAL A 198 -4.13 -9.29 9.77
C VAL A 198 -5.23 -10.22 10.28
N GLY A 199 -6.36 -10.28 9.57
CA GLY A 199 -7.56 -10.90 10.10
C GLY A 199 -8.01 -10.21 11.40
N ARG A 200 -8.01 -10.96 12.53
CA ARG A 200 -8.33 -10.43 13.88
C ARG A 200 -7.11 -10.20 14.75
N ILE A 201 -5.90 -10.46 14.24
CA ILE A 201 -4.64 -10.28 14.96
C ILE A 201 -4.13 -8.87 14.73
N SER A 202 -3.85 -8.16 15.83
CA SER A 202 -3.27 -6.81 15.82
C SER A 202 -1.79 -6.86 16.18
N LEU A 203 -0.97 -6.26 15.31
CA LEU A 203 0.47 -6.19 15.42
C LEU A 203 0.92 -4.74 15.36
N THR A 204 1.98 -4.39 16.07
CA THR A 204 2.63 -3.07 15.96
C THR A 204 4.03 -3.23 15.38
N PHE A 205 4.38 -2.39 14.42
CA PHE A 205 5.68 -2.41 13.72
C PHE A 205 6.70 -1.55 14.44
N TYR A 206 7.87 -2.10 14.71
CA TYR A 206 8.96 -1.41 15.40
C TYR A 206 10.27 -1.48 14.61
N VAL A 207 11.02 -0.38 14.68
CA VAL A 207 12.38 -0.23 14.14
C VAL A 207 13.26 0.36 15.21
N VAL A 208 14.37 -0.31 15.53
CA VAL A 208 15.39 0.13 16.51
C VAL A 208 16.65 0.52 15.73
N SER A 209 17.13 1.75 15.91
CA SER A 209 18.34 2.30 15.30
C SER A 209 19.58 2.01 16.16
#